data_e168f00b609ae300ed90204ae562689c
#
_entry.id   e168f00b609ae300ed90204ae562689c
#
_cell.length_a   1.000
_cell.length_b   1.000
_cell.length_c   1.000
_cell.angle_alpha   90.00
_cell.angle_beta   90.00
_cell.angle_gamma   90.00
#
_symmetry.space_group_name_H-M   'P 1'
#
loop_
_entity.id
_entity.type
_entity.pdbx_description
1 polymer ?
#
loop_
_entity_poly.entity_id
_entity_poly.type
_entity_poly.pdbx_seq_one_letter_code
_entity_poly.pdbx_strand_id
1 'polypeptide(L)'
;MTTPATTSAAPTVSSPDNTTNTTNTTSTAASATSNGSGSTPYAMPVADGARAGYSRDHHDYPASDVFVSGNCGSSLISPVSGVILEARRDDGWDKTIDNPATRGGKSVAILGDDGVRYYMAHFDSLATDIEAGVRVEVGHPLGLMGMTGRAGACHVHFAISPPCPGKEWSVRRGVIWPWKYLDAWRRGQQLSPLPEVEQWVAAHPDACELAMADPSAADS
;
A
#
# COMPACT_ATOMS: atom_id res chain seq x y z
N MET A 1 66.57 -1.65 8.57
CA MET A 1 67.04 -0.84 7.43
C MET A 1 65.99 0.20 7.16
N THR A 2 66.39 1.38 7.28
CA THR A 2 65.84 2.73 7.31
C THR A 2 64.91 3.13 6.13
N THR A 3 63.91 3.90 6.47
CA THR A 3 63.05 4.83 5.69
C THR A 3 63.79 5.67 4.64
N PRO A 4 63.11 6.36 3.67
CA PRO A 4 62.55 7.64 4.08
C PRO A 4 61.18 8.04 3.46
N ALA A 5 60.56 9.00 4.15
CA ALA A 5 59.39 9.80 3.77
C ALA A 5 59.72 10.81 2.65
N THR A 6 58.71 11.17 1.86
CA THR A 6 58.80 12.34 1.00
C THR A 6 57.51 13.16 1.15
N THR A 7 57.72 14.34 1.71
CA THR A 7 56.81 15.47 1.81
C THR A 7 56.74 16.19 0.47
N SER A 8 55.54 16.60 0.00
CA SER A 8 55.42 17.64 -1.02
C SER A 8 54.21 18.52 -0.77
N ALA A 9 54.50 19.80 -0.89
CA ALA A 9 53.75 20.96 -0.47
C ALA A 9 52.63 21.35 -1.42
N ALA A 10 51.64 22.05 -0.86
CA ALA A 10 50.59 22.79 -1.56
C ALA A 10 51.09 24.06 -2.25
N PRO A 11 50.42 24.54 -3.29
CA PRO A 11 50.47 25.95 -3.63
C PRO A 11 49.13 26.66 -3.33
N THR A 12 49.24 27.73 -2.58
CA THR A 12 48.30 28.84 -2.44
C THR A 12 48.27 29.65 -3.73
N VAL A 13 47.08 29.99 -4.21
CA VAL A 13 46.86 31.10 -5.15
C VAL A 13 45.61 31.89 -4.76
N SER A 14 45.82 33.18 -4.75
CA SER A 14 45.03 34.32 -4.31
C SER A 14 43.72 34.53 -5.08
N SER A 15 42.74 35.12 -4.34
CA SER A 15 41.57 35.84 -4.91
C SER A 15 42.00 37.11 -5.67
N PRO A 16 41.13 37.59 -6.56
CA PRO A 16 40.81 39.00 -6.57
C PRO A 16 39.31 39.28 -6.43
N ASP A 17 39.02 40.31 -5.65
CA ASP A 17 37.77 41.07 -5.59
C ASP A 17 37.32 41.52 -6.98
N ASN A 18 36.05 41.56 -7.24
CA ASN A 18 35.39 42.78 -7.71
C ASN A 18 33.87 42.72 -7.81
N THR A 19 33.23 43.62 -7.07
CA THR A 19 32.14 44.55 -7.48
C THR A 19 30.77 43.96 -7.86
N THR A 20 29.87 44.17 -6.91
CA THR A 20 28.44 44.57 -7.01
C THR A 20 27.85 44.68 -8.41
N ASN A 21 26.82 43.90 -8.64
CA ASN A 21 25.67 44.35 -9.43
C ASN A 21 24.37 43.78 -8.86
N THR A 22 23.62 44.66 -8.19
CA THR A 22 22.27 44.39 -7.66
C THR A 22 21.30 44.47 -8.82
N THR A 23 20.81 43.32 -9.31
CA THR A 23 19.59 43.28 -10.08
C THR A 23 18.55 42.51 -9.31
N ASN A 24 17.61 43.25 -8.72
CA ASN A 24 16.36 42.75 -8.19
C ASN A 24 15.60 42.02 -9.30
N THR A 25 15.66 40.68 -9.33
CA THR A 25 14.71 39.88 -10.08
C THR A 25 13.64 39.41 -9.11
N THR A 26 12.53 40.12 -9.13
CA THR A 26 11.28 39.67 -8.49
C THR A 26 10.89 38.34 -9.10
N SER A 27 11.23 37.24 -8.41
CA SER A 27 10.74 35.91 -8.74
C SER A 27 9.27 35.86 -8.33
N THR A 28 8.41 36.12 -9.30
CA THR A 28 6.99 35.83 -9.18
C THR A 28 6.86 34.30 -9.10
N ALA A 29 6.68 33.80 -7.89
CA ALA A 29 6.26 32.42 -7.68
C ALA A 29 4.91 32.24 -8.38
N ALA A 30 4.94 31.66 -9.55
CA ALA A 30 3.73 31.18 -10.20
C ALA A 30 3.16 30.08 -9.29
N SER A 31 2.10 30.45 -8.57
CA SER A 31 1.21 29.46 -7.96
C SER A 31 0.66 28.62 -9.13
N ALA A 32 1.21 27.43 -9.31
CA ALA A 32 0.60 26.42 -10.15
C ALA A 32 -0.71 26.05 -9.48
N THR A 33 -1.78 26.70 -9.92
CA THR A 33 -3.15 26.24 -9.70
C THR A 33 -3.26 24.93 -10.49
N SER A 34 -3.04 23.79 -9.82
CA SER A 34 -3.42 22.50 -10.33
C SER A 34 -4.94 22.51 -10.47
N ASN A 35 -5.44 22.78 -11.67
CA ASN A 35 -6.79 22.39 -12.04
C ASN A 35 -6.82 20.87 -12.05
N GLY A 36 -6.96 20.27 -10.85
CA GLY A 36 -7.23 18.88 -10.68
C GLY A 36 -8.58 18.58 -11.30
N SER A 37 -8.57 17.96 -12.48
CA SER A 37 -9.66 17.08 -12.90
C SER A 37 -9.90 16.17 -11.69
N GLY A 38 -11.08 16.27 -11.05
CA GLY A 38 -11.34 15.62 -9.76
C GLY A 38 -11.26 14.11 -9.87
N SER A 39 -10.04 13.57 -9.75
CA SER A 39 -9.85 12.16 -9.54
C SER A 39 -10.40 11.85 -8.16
N THR A 40 -11.34 10.94 -8.08
CA THR A 40 -11.85 10.42 -6.81
C THR A 40 -10.67 9.77 -6.09
N PRO A 41 -10.29 10.20 -4.85
CA PRO A 41 -9.15 9.62 -4.15
C PRO A 41 -9.37 8.16 -3.77
N TYR A 42 -10.62 7.65 -3.79
CA TYR A 42 -10.97 6.28 -3.44
C TYR A 42 -11.89 5.63 -4.46
N ALA A 43 -11.70 4.34 -4.70
CA ALA A 43 -12.55 3.50 -5.53
C ALA A 43 -12.80 2.13 -4.86
N MET A 44 -13.80 1.40 -5.37
CA MET A 44 -13.96 -0.02 -5.04
C MET A 44 -12.72 -0.79 -5.53
N PRO A 45 -12.27 -1.84 -4.80
CA PRO A 45 -11.07 -2.62 -5.20
C PRO A 45 -11.30 -3.52 -6.43
N VAL A 46 -12.47 -3.42 -7.05
CA VAL A 46 -12.87 -4.16 -8.24
C VAL A 46 -13.42 -3.21 -9.30
N ALA A 47 -13.11 -3.44 -10.57
CA ALA A 47 -13.53 -2.54 -11.67
C ALA A 47 -15.06 -2.43 -11.79
N ASP A 48 -15.81 -3.50 -11.51
CA ASP A 48 -17.28 -3.52 -11.49
C ASP A 48 -17.81 -3.34 -10.04
N GLY A 49 -17.36 -2.30 -9.37
CA GLY A 49 -17.72 -2.01 -7.98
C GLY A 49 -19.23 -1.85 -7.73
N ALA A 50 -19.99 -1.41 -8.73
CA ALA A 50 -21.44 -1.28 -8.63
C ALA A 50 -22.15 -2.62 -8.42
N ARG A 51 -21.60 -3.72 -8.95
CA ARG A 51 -22.15 -5.08 -8.83
C ARG A 51 -21.47 -5.92 -7.76
N ALA A 52 -20.44 -5.41 -7.11
CA ALA A 52 -19.74 -6.14 -6.08
C ALA A 52 -20.61 -6.34 -4.83
N GLY A 53 -20.65 -7.55 -4.30
CA GLY A 53 -21.03 -7.83 -2.92
C GLY A 53 -19.83 -7.82 -2.01
N TYR A 54 -19.98 -7.63 -0.71
CA TYR A 54 -18.91 -7.81 0.26
C TYR A 54 -19.45 -8.17 1.64
N SER A 55 -18.62 -8.93 2.38
CA SER A 55 -18.91 -9.28 3.77
C SER A 55 -18.81 -8.06 4.69
N ARG A 56 -19.63 -8.06 5.72
CA ARG A 56 -19.58 -7.07 6.82
C ARG A 56 -18.96 -7.64 8.09
N ASP A 57 -18.64 -8.90 8.06
CA ASP A 57 -17.95 -9.69 9.07
C ASP A 57 -16.88 -10.56 8.38
N HIS A 58 -15.83 -10.88 9.09
CA HIS A 58 -14.75 -11.72 8.60
C HIS A 58 -14.07 -12.40 9.78
N HIS A 59 -14.25 -13.71 9.91
CA HIS A 59 -13.62 -14.53 10.96
C HIS A 59 -13.41 -13.79 12.30
N ASP A 60 -12.15 -13.69 12.75
CA ASP A 60 -11.71 -13.12 14.02
C ASP A 60 -11.02 -11.74 13.91
N TYR A 61 -10.96 -11.16 12.70
CA TYR A 61 -10.32 -9.85 12.47
C TYR A 61 -11.04 -9.00 11.41
N PRO A 62 -10.91 -7.66 11.46
CA PRO A 62 -11.54 -6.76 10.52
C PRO A 62 -10.99 -6.87 9.10
N ALA A 63 -11.79 -7.42 8.20
CA ALA A 63 -11.58 -7.46 6.76
C ALA A 63 -12.92 -7.52 6.03
N SER A 64 -12.92 -7.46 4.71
CA SER A 64 -14.10 -7.72 3.87
C SER A 64 -13.69 -8.56 2.67
N ASP A 65 -14.38 -9.68 2.50
CA ASP A 65 -14.30 -10.43 1.25
C ASP A 65 -15.23 -9.79 0.23
N VAL A 66 -14.67 -9.37 -0.90
CA VAL A 66 -15.38 -8.68 -1.97
C VAL A 66 -15.58 -9.64 -3.15
N PHE A 67 -16.84 -9.81 -3.53
CA PHE A 67 -17.28 -10.73 -4.59
C PHE A 67 -17.86 -9.93 -5.76
N VAL A 68 -17.54 -10.34 -6.97
CA VAL A 68 -18.26 -9.87 -8.16
C VAL A 68 -19.08 -11.04 -8.71
N SER A 69 -20.36 -10.79 -8.96
CA SER A 69 -21.30 -11.84 -9.40
C SER A 69 -20.75 -12.61 -10.61
N GLY A 70 -20.47 -13.87 -10.36
CA GLY A 70 -20.11 -14.83 -11.38
C GLY A 70 -18.64 -15.19 -11.49
N ASN A 71 -17.64 -14.56 -10.65
CA ASN A 71 -16.41 -14.93 -11.25
C ASN A 71 -15.06 -14.63 -10.66
N CYS A 72 -14.27 -15.71 -10.62
CA CYS A 72 -12.85 -15.65 -10.94
C CYS A 72 -12.62 -14.88 -12.25
N GLY A 73 -11.50 -14.17 -12.35
CA GLY A 73 -11.13 -13.41 -13.54
C GLY A 73 -11.69 -11.97 -13.57
N SER A 74 -12.50 -11.55 -12.58
CA SER A 74 -12.91 -10.15 -12.47
C SER A 74 -11.70 -9.25 -12.26
N SER A 75 -11.66 -8.08 -12.92
CA SER A 75 -10.55 -7.14 -12.82
C SER A 75 -10.49 -6.51 -11.44
N LEU A 76 -9.34 -6.62 -10.79
CA LEU A 76 -8.98 -5.95 -9.55
C LEU A 76 -8.20 -4.68 -9.86
N ILE A 77 -8.56 -3.59 -9.19
CA ILE A 77 -7.98 -2.27 -9.41
C ILE A 77 -7.51 -1.64 -8.10
N SER A 78 -6.60 -0.69 -8.19
CA SER A 78 -6.15 0.03 -7.02
C SER A 78 -7.28 0.87 -6.43
N PRO A 79 -7.61 0.70 -5.14
CA PRO A 79 -8.62 1.50 -4.48
C PRO A 79 -8.17 2.94 -4.19
N VAL A 80 -6.88 3.22 -4.29
CA VAL A 80 -6.23 4.51 -3.97
C VAL A 80 -5.07 4.79 -4.92
N SER A 81 -4.64 6.04 -4.98
CA SER A 81 -3.30 6.38 -5.50
C SER A 81 -2.26 6.13 -4.40
N GLY A 82 -1.08 5.60 -4.77
CA GLY A 82 -0.06 5.25 -3.79
C GLY A 82 1.12 4.47 -4.39
N VAL A 83 1.88 3.81 -3.52
CA VAL A 83 3.05 3.01 -3.90
C VAL A 83 2.81 1.55 -3.50
N ILE A 84 3.12 0.63 -4.39
CA ILE A 84 3.08 -0.82 -4.10
C ILE A 84 4.16 -1.13 -3.06
N LEU A 85 3.75 -1.64 -1.90
CA LEU A 85 4.67 -2.10 -0.86
C LEU A 85 5.12 -3.54 -1.12
N GLU A 86 4.20 -4.38 -1.56
CA GLU A 86 4.43 -5.81 -1.81
C GLU A 86 3.55 -6.28 -2.98
N ALA A 87 4.15 -7.10 -3.85
CA ALA A 87 3.47 -7.81 -4.92
C ALA A 87 3.90 -9.28 -4.89
N ARG A 88 3.08 -10.15 -4.32
CA ARG A 88 3.34 -11.59 -4.26
C ARG A 88 2.71 -12.27 -5.45
N ARG A 89 3.55 -12.83 -6.33
CA ARG A 89 3.12 -13.51 -7.57
C ARG A 89 2.97 -15.02 -7.41
N ASP A 90 3.54 -15.58 -6.34
CA ASP A 90 3.54 -17.02 -6.09
C ASP A 90 2.44 -17.40 -5.09
N ASP A 91 1.76 -18.51 -5.37
CA ASP A 91 0.86 -19.17 -4.43
C ASP A 91 1.65 -20.24 -3.66
N GLY A 92 2.15 -19.85 -2.51
CA GLY A 92 2.92 -20.73 -1.64
C GLY A 92 2.09 -21.45 -0.59
N TRP A 93 0.76 -21.35 -0.63
CA TRP A 93 -0.09 -22.00 0.36
C TRP A 93 -0.19 -23.50 0.16
N ASP A 94 0.00 -24.26 1.23
CA ASP A 94 -0.17 -25.69 1.30
C ASP A 94 -1.10 -26.04 2.47
N LYS A 95 -2.24 -26.64 2.17
CA LYS A 95 -3.26 -27.00 3.17
C LYS A 95 -2.77 -27.99 4.22
N THR A 96 -1.69 -28.73 3.97
CA THR A 96 -1.12 -29.70 4.90
C THR A 96 -0.22 -29.04 5.93
N ILE A 97 0.35 -27.89 5.60
CA ILE A 97 1.23 -27.08 6.44
C ILE A 97 0.44 -25.94 7.08
N ASP A 98 -0.51 -25.36 6.30
CA ASP A 98 -1.35 -24.20 6.65
C ASP A 98 -0.54 -23.04 7.25
N ASN A 99 0.58 -22.70 6.58
CA ASN A 99 1.42 -21.61 7.02
C ASN A 99 0.66 -20.27 6.84
N PRO A 100 0.43 -19.54 7.94
CA PRO A 100 -0.26 -18.25 7.95
C PRO A 100 0.28 -17.24 6.92
N ALA A 101 1.59 -17.18 6.79
CA ALA A 101 2.25 -16.27 5.86
C ALA A 101 1.91 -16.50 4.38
N THR A 102 1.32 -17.65 4.05
CA THR A 102 0.96 -18.02 2.66
C THR A 102 -0.53 -18.08 2.41
N ARG A 103 -1.38 -17.92 3.44
CA ARG A 103 -2.85 -18.00 3.32
C ARG A 103 -3.44 -17.00 2.34
N GLY A 104 -2.84 -15.81 2.19
CA GLY A 104 -3.28 -14.83 1.20
C GLY A 104 -3.02 -15.24 -0.26
N GLY A 105 -2.16 -16.24 -0.51
CA GLY A 105 -1.76 -16.61 -1.85
C GLY A 105 -1.09 -15.44 -2.59
N LYS A 106 -1.46 -15.23 -3.85
CA LYS A 106 -1.02 -14.07 -4.62
C LYS A 106 -1.70 -12.81 -4.10
N SER A 107 -0.93 -11.76 -3.83
CA SER A 107 -1.44 -10.59 -3.12
C SER A 107 -0.69 -9.30 -3.47
N VAL A 108 -1.34 -8.17 -3.22
CA VAL A 108 -0.78 -6.83 -3.38
C VAL A 108 -1.04 -6.03 -2.11
N ALA A 109 -0.03 -5.31 -1.64
CA ALA A 109 -0.17 -4.30 -0.60
C ALA A 109 0.22 -2.92 -1.15
N ILE A 110 -0.57 -1.90 -0.85
CA ILE A 110 -0.38 -0.52 -1.32
C ILE A 110 -0.29 0.40 -0.11
N LEU A 111 0.73 1.26 -0.07
CA LEU A 111 0.74 2.44 0.79
C LEU A 111 0.04 3.56 0.03
N GLY A 112 -1.16 3.91 0.44
CA GLY A 112 -1.91 5.03 -0.12
C GLY A 112 -1.24 6.37 0.16
N ASP A 113 -1.50 7.36 -0.67
CA ASP A 113 -1.03 8.74 -0.47
C ASP A 113 -1.62 9.37 0.81
N ASP A 114 -2.67 8.76 1.35
CA ASP A 114 -3.27 9.08 2.64
C ASP A 114 -2.52 8.49 3.84
N GLY A 115 -1.43 7.74 3.61
CA GLY A 115 -0.63 7.10 4.65
C GLY A 115 -1.23 5.81 5.21
N VAL A 116 -2.31 5.29 4.62
CA VAL A 116 -2.96 4.05 5.02
C VAL A 116 -2.47 2.89 4.15
N ARG A 117 -2.37 1.70 4.73
CA ARG A 117 -2.03 0.48 4.01
C ARG A 117 -3.29 -0.27 3.60
N TYR A 118 -3.36 -0.63 2.32
CA TYR A 118 -4.43 -1.41 1.70
C TYR A 118 -3.88 -2.75 1.24
N TYR A 119 -4.51 -3.84 1.67
CA TYR A 119 -4.10 -5.19 1.33
C TYR A 119 -5.19 -5.90 0.53
N MET A 120 -4.78 -6.54 -0.55
CA MET A 120 -5.64 -7.35 -1.42
C MET A 120 -5.02 -8.71 -1.63
N ALA A 121 -5.79 -9.79 -1.47
CA ALA A 121 -5.31 -11.17 -1.56
C ALA A 121 -6.20 -12.05 -2.43
N HIS A 122 -5.75 -13.29 -2.67
CA HIS A 122 -6.41 -14.32 -3.48
C HIS A 122 -6.48 -14.01 -4.98
N PHE A 123 -5.53 -13.23 -5.51
CA PHE A 123 -5.44 -12.99 -6.95
C PHE A 123 -5.26 -14.30 -7.71
N ASP A 124 -5.83 -14.40 -8.92
CA ASP A 124 -5.43 -15.38 -9.93
C ASP A 124 -4.08 -15.02 -10.54
N SER A 125 -3.94 -13.76 -10.94
CA SER A 125 -2.73 -13.22 -11.54
C SER A 125 -2.60 -11.73 -11.25
N LEU A 126 -1.36 -11.25 -11.13
CA LEU A 126 -1.04 -9.82 -11.05
C LEU A 126 -0.70 -9.30 -12.45
N ALA A 127 -1.04 -8.06 -12.72
CA ALA A 127 -0.58 -7.36 -13.92
C ALA A 127 0.95 -7.27 -13.95
N THR A 128 1.54 -7.25 -15.13
CA THR A 128 2.99 -7.42 -15.31
C THR A 128 3.81 -6.28 -14.74
N ASP A 129 3.23 -5.09 -14.66
CA ASP A 129 3.82 -3.85 -14.17
C ASP A 129 3.67 -3.66 -12.64
N ILE A 130 3.01 -4.57 -11.94
CA ILE A 130 2.79 -4.48 -10.49
C ILE A 130 3.96 -5.11 -9.74
N GLU A 131 4.86 -4.26 -9.22
CA GLU A 131 6.02 -4.64 -8.42
C GLU A 131 6.21 -3.69 -7.24
N ALA A 132 6.92 -4.13 -6.20
CA ALA A 132 7.24 -3.28 -5.06
C ALA A 132 8.00 -2.01 -5.50
N GLY A 133 7.59 -0.85 -4.98
CA GLY A 133 8.13 0.46 -5.33
C GLY A 133 7.44 1.15 -6.52
N VAL A 134 6.61 0.45 -7.28
CA VAL A 134 5.85 1.04 -8.40
C VAL A 134 4.73 1.92 -7.86
N ARG A 135 4.59 3.12 -8.43
CA ARG A 135 3.47 4.01 -8.17
C ARG A 135 2.26 3.61 -9.01
N VAL A 136 1.10 3.60 -8.37
CA VAL A 136 -0.19 3.37 -9.04
C VAL A 136 -1.15 4.51 -8.72
N GLU A 137 -2.04 4.81 -9.66
CA GLU A 137 -3.15 5.73 -9.45
C GLU A 137 -4.42 4.95 -9.06
N VAL A 138 -5.37 5.62 -8.43
CA VAL A 138 -6.70 5.04 -8.17
C VAL A 138 -7.29 4.50 -9.48
N GLY A 139 -7.82 3.26 -9.44
CA GLY A 139 -8.37 2.61 -10.63
C GLY A 139 -7.34 1.90 -11.52
N HIS A 140 -6.04 1.99 -11.21
CA HIS A 140 -4.99 1.26 -11.95
C HIS A 140 -5.22 -0.26 -11.87
N PRO A 141 -5.18 -1.01 -13.00
CA PRO A 141 -5.36 -2.46 -12.98
C PRO A 141 -4.24 -3.16 -12.19
N LEU A 142 -4.61 -3.96 -11.18
CA LEU A 142 -3.66 -4.70 -10.36
C LEU A 142 -3.55 -6.17 -10.79
N GLY A 143 -4.61 -6.73 -11.40
CA GLY A 143 -4.67 -8.12 -11.80
C GLY A 143 -6.09 -8.66 -11.85
N LEU A 144 -6.20 -9.98 -11.71
CA LEU A 144 -7.47 -10.69 -11.80
C LEU A 144 -7.81 -11.38 -10.47
N MET A 145 -9.09 -11.39 -10.12
CA MET A 145 -9.65 -12.09 -8.97
C MET A 145 -9.51 -13.61 -9.14
N GLY A 146 -9.07 -14.29 -8.09
CA GLY A 146 -8.88 -15.74 -8.11
C GLY A 146 -9.27 -16.44 -6.82
N MET A 147 -8.57 -17.55 -6.55
CA MET A 147 -8.74 -18.42 -5.40
C MET A 147 -7.40 -18.93 -4.85
N THR A 148 -6.29 -18.22 -5.08
CA THR A 148 -5.00 -18.62 -4.53
C THR A 148 -4.97 -18.48 -3.02
N GLY A 149 -4.05 -19.15 -2.35
CA GLY A 149 -4.04 -19.19 -0.89
C GLY A 149 -5.18 -20.00 -0.29
N ARG A 150 -5.57 -19.66 0.93
CA ARG A 150 -6.66 -20.31 1.67
C ARG A 150 -8.00 -19.68 1.32
N ALA A 151 -8.44 -19.81 0.09
CA ALA A 151 -9.72 -19.31 -0.39
C ALA A 151 -10.69 -20.45 -0.73
N GLY A 152 -11.94 -20.35 -0.29
CA GLY A 152 -13.00 -21.33 -0.58
C GLY A 152 -13.86 -20.99 -1.80
N ALA A 153 -13.75 -19.76 -2.32
CA ALA A 153 -14.47 -19.24 -3.47
C ALA A 153 -13.70 -18.10 -4.10
N CYS A 154 -14.09 -17.70 -5.33
CA CYS A 154 -13.49 -16.55 -5.98
C CYS A 154 -13.92 -15.24 -5.28
N HIS A 155 -12.98 -14.53 -4.71
CA HIS A 155 -13.16 -13.24 -4.09
C HIS A 155 -11.81 -12.49 -4.01
N VAL A 156 -11.84 -11.24 -3.68
CA VAL A 156 -10.67 -10.54 -3.17
C VAL A 156 -10.88 -10.27 -1.68
N HIS A 157 -9.97 -10.78 -0.86
CA HIS A 157 -9.85 -10.37 0.52
C HIS A 157 -9.30 -8.95 0.55
N PHE A 158 -10.04 -8.03 1.17
CA PHE A 158 -9.69 -6.62 1.25
C PHE A 158 -9.54 -6.18 2.70
N ALA A 159 -8.38 -5.62 3.02
CA ALA A 159 -8.03 -5.22 4.39
C ALA A 159 -7.39 -3.82 4.44
N ILE A 160 -7.64 -3.12 5.54
CA ILE A 160 -7.12 -1.77 5.81
C ILE A 160 -6.37 -1.79 7.14
N SER A 161 -5.15 -1.26 7.15
CA SER A 161 -4.27 -1.27 8.33
C SER A 161 -3.32 -0.07 8.33
N PRO A 162 -2.63 0.23 9.45
CA PRO A 162 -1.49 1.12 9.44
C PRO A 162 -0.32 0.51 8.66
N PRO A 163 0.59 1.32 8.12
CA PRO A 163 1.81 0.87 7.46
C PRO A 163 2.89 0.54 8.51
N CYS A 164 2.83 -0.66 9.10
CA CYS A 164 3.91 -1.14 9.96
C CYS A 164 5.15 -1.49 9.14
N PRO A 165 6.37 -1.32 9.67
CA PRO A 165 7.59 -1.80 9.05
C PRO A 165 7.68 -3.34 9.14
N GLY A 166 8.36 -3.97 8.16
CA GLY A 166 8.67 -5.39 8.18
C GLY A 166 7.54 -6.32 7.76
N LYS A 167 7.54 -7.53 8.33
CA LYS A 167 6.56 -8.61 8.01
C LYS A 167 5.54 -8.76 9.14
N GLU A 168 4.82 -7.73 9.42
CA GLU A 168 3.84 -7.57 10.49
C GLU A 168 2.50 -8.27 10.15
N TRP A 169 2.44 -9.59 10.26
CA TRP A 169 1.32 -10.41 9.80
C TRP A 169 -0.01 -10.05 10.46
N SER A 170 -0.07 -9.89 11.78
CA SER A 170 -1.31 -9.60 12.51
C SER A 170 -1.93 -8.26 12.12
N VAL A 171 -1.11 -7.26 11.87
CA VAL A 171 -1.57 -5.92 11.46
C VAL A 171 -1.93 -5.89 9.98
N ARG A 172 -1.15 -6.56 9.12
CA ARG A 172 -1.34 -6.52 7.66
C ARG A 172 -2.65 -7.14 7.17
N ARG A 173 -3.24 -8.07 7.90
CA ARG A 173 -4.50 -8.73 7.50
C ARG A 173 -5.75 -7.87 7.75
N GLY A 174 -5.62 -6.76 8.46
CA GLY A 174 -6.68 -5.77 8.68
C GLY A 174 -6.92 -5.46 10.14
N VAL A 175 -7.15 -4.18 10.45
CA VAL A 175 -7.38 -3.70 11.83
C VAL A 175 -8.64 -2.85 11.97
N ILE A 176 -9.22 -2.40 10.87
CA ILE A 176 -10.49 -1.67 10.81
C ILE A 176 -11.41 -2.28 9.75
N TRP A 177 -12.72 -2.18 9.98
CA TRP A 177 -13.71 -2.79 9.09
C TRP A 177 -13.83 -2.07 7.75
N PRO A 178 -13.46 -2.68 6.61
CA PRO A 178 -13.49 -2.03 5.31
C PRO A 178 -14.88 -1.73 4.78
N TRP A 179 -15.92 -2.52 5.16
CA TRP A 179 -17.25 -2.45 4.56
C TRP A 179 -17.88 -1.06 4.62
N LYS A 180 -17.61 -0.26 5.66
CA LYS A 180 -18.16 1.11 5.76
C LYS A 180 -17.53 2.07 4.74
N TYR A 181 -16.26 1.87 4.39
CA TYR A 181 -15.56 2.60 3.35
C TYR A 181 -16.01 2.13 1.97
N LEU A 182 -16.15 0.82 1.77
CA LEU A 182 -16.70 0.24 0.55
C LEU A 182 -18.15 0.75 0.29
N ASP A 183 -18.98 0.86 1.34
CA ASP A 183 -20.32 1.45 1.24
C ASP A 183 -20.27 2.92 0.77
N ALA A 184 -19.32 3.71 1.27
CA ALA A 184 -19.14 5.12 0.90
C ALA A 184 -18.60 5.24 -0.53
N TRP A 185 -17.51 4.54 -0.86
CA TRP A 185 -16.86 4.59 -2.17
C TRP A 185 -17.79 4.12 -3.30
N ARG A 186 -18.60 3.08 -3.06
CA ARG A 186 -19.63 2.65 -4.01
C ARG A 186 -20.64 3.75 -4.35
N ARG A 187 -20.94 4.63 -3.40
CA ARG A 187 -21.84 5.79 -3.59
C ARG A 187 -21.10 7.02 -4.12
N GLY A 188 -19.82 6.93 -4.47
CA GLY A 188 -18.99 8.07 -4.89
C GLY A 188 -18.59 9.01 -3.75
N GLN A 189 -18.83 8.61 -2.49
CA GLN A 189 -18.42 9.38 -1.32
C GLN A 189 -16.95 9.10 -1.02
N GLN A 190 -16.16 10.13 -0.80
CA GLN A 190 -14.71 10.04 -0.60
C GLN A 190 -14.36 9.97 0.90
N LEU A 191 -14.85 8.92 1.57
CA LEU A 191 -14.60 8.69 3.00
C LEU A 191 -13.19 8.14 3.20
N SER A 192 -12.35 8.88 3.92
CA SER A 192 -10.99 8.44 4.27
C SER A 192 -10.99 7.49 5.47
N PRO A 193 -10.26 6.36 5.43
CA PRO A 193 -10.06 5.50 6.58
C PRO A 193 -8.99 6.01 7.55
N LEU A 194 -8.18 7.01 7.16
CA LEU A 194 -7.06 7.49 7.96
C LEU A 194 -7.44 7.83 9.42
N PRO A 195 -8.52 8.58 9.71
CA PRO A 195 -8.83 8.94 11.11
C PRO A 195 -9.10 7.72 12.01
N GLU A 196 -9.69 6.65 11.46
CA GLU A 196 -9.95 5.43 12.22
C GLU A 196 -8.66 4.60 12.39
N VAL A 197 -7.80 4.56 11.37
CA VAL A 197 -6.48 3.92 11.47
C VAL A 197 -5.63 4.65 12.53
N GLU A 198 -5.59 5.98 12.54
CA GLU A 198 -4.89 6.77 13.57
C GLU A 198 -5.44 6.50 14.97
N GLN A 199 -6.76 6.44 15.12
CA GLN A 199 -7.39 6.09 16.40
C GLN A 199 -7.00 4.68 16.85
N TRP A 200 -6.97 3.72 15.93
CA TRP A 200 -6.54 2.35 16.22
C TRP A 200 -5.06 2.31 16.67
N VAL A 201 -4.17 3.00 15.96
CA VAL A 201 -2.74 3.11 16.32
C VAL A 201 -2.57 3.74 17.71
N ALA A 202 -3.30 4.81 18.01
CA ALA A 202 -3.24 5.45 19.32
C ALA A 202 -3.70 4.52 20.46
N ALA A 203 -4.65 3.61 20.19
CA ALA A 203 -5.12 2.62 21.13
C ALA A 203 -4.19 1.38 21.25
N HIS A 204 -3.32 1.15 20.24
CA HIS A 204 -2.43 -0.01 20.15
C HIS A 204 -1.00 0.42 19.80
N PRO A 205 -0.31 1.22 20.64
CA PRO A 205 0.96 1.85 20.29
C PRO A 205 2.07 0.85 19.97
N ASP A 206 2.04 -0.34 20.54
CA ASP A 206 3.06 -1.38 20.38
C ASP A 206 2.67 -2.44 19.33
N ALA A 207 1.55 -2.27 18.62
CA ALA A 207 1.00 -3.33 17.76
C ALA A 207 1.95 -3.75 16.63
N CYS A 208 2.64 -2.80 16.00
CA CYS A 208 3.61 -3.12 14.96
C CYS A 208 4.83 -3.88 15.51
N GLU A 209 5.32 -3.49 16.70
CA GLU A 209 6.45 -4.17 17.37
C GLU A 209 6.06 -5.59 17.78
N LEU A 210 4.90 -5.76 18.40
CA LEU A 210 4.38 -7.07 18.80
C LEU A 210 4.15 -7.98 17.59
N ALA A 211 3.60 -7.46 16.50
CA ALA A 211 3.38 -8.22 15.28
C ALA A 211 4.69 -8.69 14.63
N MET A 212 5.78 -7.92 14.76
CA MET A 212 7.10 -8.33 14.28
C MET A 212 7.76 -9.37 15.20
N ALA A 213 7.52 -9.28 16.50
CA ALA A 213 8.09 -10.20 17.48
C ALA A 213 7.48 -11.61 17.40
N ASP A 214 6.19 -11.71 17.08
CA ASP A 214 5.48 -12.99 16.93
C ASP A 214 4.59 -12.98 15.66
N PRO A 215 5.18 -13.25 14.50
CA PRO A 215 4.42 -13.33 13.27
C PRO A 215 3.42 -14.51 13.22
N SER A 216 3.51 -15.49 14.12
CA SER A 216 2.56 -16.61 14.19
C SER A 216 1.27 -16.24 14.93
N ALA A 217 1.29 -15.25 15.82
CA ALA A 217 0.10 -14.73 16.49
C ALA A 217 -0.90 -14.06 15.52
N ALA A 218 -0.51 -13.90 14.27
CA ALA A 218 -1.34 -13.32 13.21
C ALA A 218 -2.55 -14.17 12.81
N ASP A 219 -2.64 -15.41 13.29
CA ASP A 219 -3.62 -16.40 12.83
C ASP A 219 -4.36 -17.13 13.93
N SER A 220 -4.22 -16.71 15.15
CA SER A 220 -5.00 -17.23 16.29
C SER A 220 -6.33 -16.50 16.46
#